data_3693013f3dab3323832e7dcfc93ba21c
#
_entry.id   3693013f3dab3323832e7dcfc93ba21c
#
_cell.length_a   1.000
_cell.length_b   1.000
_cell.length_c   1.000
_cell.angle_alpha   90.00
_cell.angle_beta   90.00
_cell.angle_gamma   90.00
#
_symmetry.space_group_name_H-M   'P 1'
#
loop_
_entity.id
_entity.type
_entity.pdbx_description
1 polymer ?
#
loop_
_entity_poly.entity_id
_entity_poly.type
_entity_poly.pdbx_seq_one_letter_code
_entity_poly.pdbx_strand_id
1 'polypeptide(L)'
;MIDNRQLLLVEDDLYSAETLKFAMEAKGHKVAMATNGKDALTMVNGEQPQLIILDVMMPKMDGYHFCRLLKFDTRFKHIPIIIVSSKIQDADRELGLACGADEYIAKPYDLNMLTDTVEKYLHSTVEEVNSANI
;
A
#
# COMPACT_ATOMS: atom_id res chain seq x y z
N MET A 1 -9.90 10.99 16.68
CA MET A 1 -9.49 11.95 15.66
C MET A 1 -9.53 11.28 14.28
N ILE A 2 -10.13 11.91 13.31
CA ILE A 2 -10.17 11.37 11.93
C ILE A 2 -8.79 11.59 11.29
N ASP A 3 -8.22 10.53 10.75
CA ASP A 3 -6.96 10.62 10.03
C ASP A 3 -7.24 11.13 8.61
N ASN A 4 -6.75 12.33 8.28
CA ASN A 4 -6.95 12.96 6.98
C ASN A 4 -5.82 12.68 5.98
N ARG A 5 -4.87 11.83 6.36
CA ARG A 5 -3.78 11.48 5.45
C ARG A 5 -4.30 10.66 4.27
N GLN A 6 -3.56 10.67 3.19
CA GLN A 6 -3.93 9.97 1.96
C GLN A 6 -3.50 8.51 1.99
N LEU A 7 -4.20 7.70 1.21
CA LEU A 7 -3.67 6.41 0.78
C LEU A 7 -2.75 6.68 -0.42
N LEU A 8 -1.66 5.95 -0.52
CA LEU A 8 -0.76 6.06 -1.68
C LEU A 8 -0.89 4.82 -2.54
N LEU A 9 -1.21 5.02 -3.80
CA LEU A 9 -1.32 3.96 -4.78
C LEU A 9 -0.13 4.06 -5.74
N VAL A 10 0.71 3.04 -5.76
CA VAL A 10 1.91 3.00 -6.61
C VAL A 10 1.68 1.97 -7.70
N GLU A 11 1.35 2.46 -8.90
CA GLU A 11 0.94 1.64 -10.04
C GLU A 11 1.20 2.41 -11.32
N ASP A 12 1.86 1.78 -12.30
CA ASP A 12 2.16 2.42 -13.57
C ASP A 12 1.07 2.25 -14.63
N ASP A 13 0.18 1.27 -14.47
CA ASP A 13 -0.98 1.12 -15.34
C ASP A 13 -2.08 2.07 -14.91
N LEU A 14 -2.28 3.14 -15.67
CA LEU A 14 -3.23 4.19 -15.33
C LEU A 14 -4.68 3.69 -15.20
N TYR A 15 -5.07 2.73 -16.05
CA TYR A 15 -6.43 2.18 -15.99
C TYR A 15 -6.68 1.48 -14.65
N SER A 16 -5.77 0.61 -14.25
CA SER A 16 -5.86 -0.10 -12.97
C SER A 16 -5.81 0.89 -11.80
N ALA A 17 -4.91 1.87 -11.89
CA ALA A 17 -4.74 2.87 -10.83
C ALA A 17 -6.00 3.71 -10.64
N GLU A 18 -6.60 4.20 -11.73
CA GLU A 18 -7.79 5.03 -11.65
C GLU A 18 -9.01 4.25 -11.18
N THR A 19 -9.14 3.00 -11.58
CA THR A 19 -10.24 2.13 -11.13
C THR A 19 -10.17 1.95 -9.62
N LEU A 20 -8.99 1.64 -9.09
CA LEU A 20 -8.82 1.44 -7.66
C LEU A 20 -8.97 2.76 -6.89
N LYS A 21 -8.44 3.84 -7.42
CA LYS A 21 -8.60 5.17 -6.83
C LYS A 21 -10.07 5.53 -6.69
N PHE A 22 -10.84 5.33 -7.76
CA PHE A 22 -12.29 5.59 -7.73
C PHE A 22 -12.98 4.79 -6.63
N ALA A 23 -12.67 3.50 -6.52
CA ALA A 23 -13.26 2.63 -5.51
C ALA A 23 -12.92 3.09 -4.09
N MET A 24 -11.69 3.50 -3.85
CA MET A 24 -11.25 3.97 -2.53
C MET A 24 -11.89 5.33 -2.19
N GLU A 25 -11.95 6.24 -3.16
CA GLU A 25 -12.58 7.56 -2.96
C GLU A 25 -14.07 7.42 -2.68
N ALA A 26 -14.73 6.46 -3.30
CA ALA A 26 -16.14 6.18 -3.04
C ALA A 26 -16.40 5.76 -1.60
N LYS A 27 -15.38 5.23 -0.92
CA LYS A 27 -15.46 4.86 0.50
C LYS A 27 -14.99 5.98 1.43
N GLY A 28 -14.69 7.15 0.88
CA GLY A 28 -14.34 8.33 1.66
C GLY A 28 -12.83 8.55 1.85
N HIS A 29 -11.99 7.76 1.23
CA HIS A 29 -10.55 7.92 1.34
C HIS A 29 -10.02 8.94 0.34
N LYS A 30 -8.96 9.65 0.73
CA LYS A 30 -8.18 10.46 -0.19
C LYS A 30 -7.07 9.56 -0.76
N VAL A 31 -6.86 9.63 -2.05
CA VAL A 31 -5.88 8.76 -2.73
C VAL A 31 -4.93 9.60 -3.56
N ALA A 32 -3.64 9.44 -3.30
CA ALA A 32 -2.57 9.96 -4.15
C ALA A 32 -2.03 8.82 -5.00
N MET A 33 -1.59 9.12 -6.21
CA MET A 33 -1.04 8.12 -7.12
C MET A 33 0.40 8.46 -7.49
N ALA A 34 1.24 7.43 -7.54
CA ALA A 34 2.58 7.52 -8.11
C ALA A 34 2.73 6.42 -9.16
N THR A 35 3.42 6.73 -10.25
CA THR A 35 3.60 5.78 -11.35
C THR A 35 4.96 5.10 -11.33
N ASN A 36 5.80 5.43 -10.38
CA ASN A 36 7.12 4.82 -10.21
C ASN A 36 7.57 4.96 -8.76
N GLY A 37 8.59 4.20 -8.39
CA GLY A 37 9.08 4.17 -7.03
C GLY A 37 9.76 5.46 -6.58
N LYS A 38 10.42 6.16 -7.49
CA LYS A 38 11.09 7.43 -7.16
C LYS A 38 10.08 8.49 -6.72
N ASP A 39 9.01 8.65 -7.50
CA ASP A 39 7.95 9.60 -7.16
C ASP A 39 7.22 9.18 -5.89
N ALA A 40 6.98 7.87 -5.74
CA ALA A 40 6.37 7.34 -4.52
C ALA A 40 7.20 7.67 -3.28
N LEU A 41 8.52 7.49 -3.36
CA LEU A 41 9.40 7.79 -2.23
C LEU A 41 9.38 9.28 -1.89
N THR A 42 9.40 10.14 -2.90
CA THR A 42 9.29 11.58 -2.71
C THR A 42 7.98 11.93 -1.99
N MET A 43 6.88 11.31 -2.39
CA MET A 43 5.57 11.56 -1.78
C MET A 43 5.53 11.09 -0.32
N VAL A 44 6.10 9.92 -0.02
CA VAL A 44 6.17 9.41 1.36
C VAL A 44 6.98 10.33 2.25
N ASN A 45 8.10 10.85 1.75
CA ASN A 45 8.92 11.80 2.51
C ASN A 45 8.23 13.14 2.73
N GLY A 46 7.38 13.57 1.79
CA GLY A 46 6.64 14.82 1.92
C GLY A 46 5.51 14.75 2.93
N GLU A 47 4.67 13.73 2.80
CA GLU A 47 3.57 13.48 3.71
C GLU A 47 3.36 11.98 3.81
N GLN A 48 3.51 11.42 5.01
CA GLN A 48 3.37 9.99 5.20
C GLN A 48 1.92 9.54 4.93
N PRO A 49 1.71 8.56 4.04
CA PRO A 49 0.36 8.03 3.81
C PRO A 49 -0.08 7.12 4.95
N GLN A 50 -1.38 6.90 5.05
CA GLN A 50 -1.94 5.95 6.00
C GLN A 50 -1.62 4.50 5.62
N LEU A 51 -1.52 4.23 4.32
CA LEU A 51 -1.35 2.89 3.78
C LEU A 51 -0.87 3.02 2.34
N ILE A 52 -0.09 2.05 1.89
CA ILE A 52 0.43 2.00 0.53
C ILE A 52 -0.07 0.74 -0.15
N ILE A 53 -0.66 0.89 -1.34
CA ILE A 53 -0.95 -0.22 -2.24
C ILE A 53 0.11 -0.18 -3.34
N LEU A 54 0.87 -1.24 -3.48
CA LEU A 54 2.08 -1.27 -4.29
C LEU A 54 2.03 -2.40 -5.31
N ASP A 55 2.10 -2.04 -6.60
CA ASP A 55 2.40 -3.02 -7.64
C ASP A 55 3.91 -3.18 -7.74
N VAL A 56 4.40 -4.39 -7.56
CA VAL A 56 5.84 -4.65 -7.60
C VAL A 56 6.40 -4.80 -9.01
N MET A 57 5.53 -4.92 -10.02
CA MET A 57 5.94 -5.12 -11.41
C MET A 57 5.95 -3.81 -12.18
N MET A 58 6.67 -2.82 -11.67
CA MET A 58 6.81 -1.53 -12.34
C MET A 58 8.15 -1.46 -13.08
N PRO A 59 8.19 -0.80 -14.26
CA PRO A 59 9.48 -0.51 -14.90
C PRO A 59 10.27 0.47 -14.04
N LYS A 60 11.58 0.43 -14.13
CA LYS A 60 12.54 1.37 -13.50
C LYS A 60 12.74 1.23 -12.00
N MET A 61 11.89 0.51 -11.28
CA MET A 61 12.15 0.25 -9.86
C MET A 61 11.56 -1.08 -9.46
N ASP A 62 12.35 -1.86 -8.75
CA ASP A 62 11.90 -3.08 -8.11
C ASP A 62 11.00 -2.71 -6.94
N GLY A 63 9.71 -3.06 -7.03
CA GLY A 63 8.75 -2.77 -5.97
C GLY A 63 9.08 -3.47 -4.65
N TYR A 64 9.72 -4.63 -4.70
CA TYR A 64 10.19 -5.30 -3.48
C TYR A 64 11.24 -4.46 -2.77
N HIS A 65 12.15 -3.86 -3.54
CA HIS A 65 13.17 -2.98 -2.98
C HIS A 65 12.53 -1.75 -2.33
N PHE A 66 11.56 -1.15 -2.99
CA PHE A 66 10.81 -0.02 -2.44
C PHE A 66 10.15 -0.39 -1.11
N CYS A 67 9.46 -1.52 -1.07
CA CYS A 67 8.82 -2.02 0.14
C CYS A 67 9.83 -2.18 1.27
N ARG A 68 10.95 -2.83 0.96
CA ARG A 68 12.02 -3.07 1.94
C ARG A 68 12.61 -1.77 2.47
N LEU A 69 12.83 -0.77 1.61
CA LEU A 69 13.34 0.52 2.05
C LEU A 69 12.44 1.14 3.12
N LEU A 70 11.13 1.08 2.93
CA LEU A 70 10.19 1.66 3.88
C LEU A 70 10.04 0.82 5.15
N LYS A 71 9.91 -0.48 5.01
CA LYS A 71 9.64 -1.35 6.18
C LYS A 71 10.83 -1.49 7.11
N PHE A 72 12.05 -1.25 6.62
CA PHE A 72 13.25 -1.28 7.45
C PHE A 72 13.72 0.13 7.86
N ASP A 73 12.95 1.17 7.53
CA ASP A 73 13.21 2.54 7.98
C ASP A 73 12.33 2.85 9.19
N THR A 74 12.94 3.26 10.29
CA THR A 74 12.21 3.54 11.53
C THR A 74 11.14 4.62 11.37
N ARG A 75 11.30 5.52 10.40
CA ARG A 75 10.32 6.58 10.13
C ARG A 75 9.06 6.05 9.48
N PHE A 76 9.16 4.98 8.68
CA PHE A 76 8.09 4.53 7.79
C PHE A 76 7.62 3.10 8.05
N LYS A 77 8.31 2.34 8.92
CA LYS A 77 8.01 0.92 9.12
C LYS A 77 6.59 0.65 9.61
N HIS A 78 5.94 1.63 10.19
CA HIS A 78 4.58 1.50 10.70
C HIS A 78 3.51 1.61 9.61
N ILE A 79 3.87 2.07 8.41
CA ILE A 79 2.91 2.23 7.31
C ILE A 79 2.57 0.86 6.73
N PRO A 80 1.30 0.44 6.75
CA PRO A 80 0.91 -0.83 6.12
C PRO A 80 1.18 -0.78 4.61
N ILE A 81 1.76 -1.86 4.08
CA ILE A 81 2.01 -2.00 2.64
C ILE A 81 1.32 -3.27 2.16
N ILE A 82 0.41 -3.10 1.21
CA ILE A 82 -0.28 -4.19 0.53
C ILE A 82 0.30 -4.31 -0.87
N ILE A 83 0.96 -5.43 -1.16
CA ILE A 83 1.47 -5.69 -2.50
C ILE A 83 0.37 -6.32 -3.33
N VAL A 84 0.18 -5.81 -4.55
CA VAL A 84 -0.68 -6.43 -5.55
C VAL A 84 0.20 -6.80 -6.74
N SER A 85 0.05 -8.02 -7.28
CA SER A 85 0.93 -8.48 -8.34
C SER A 85 0.31 -9.63 -9.14
N SER A 86 0.64 -9.67 -10.44
CA SER A 86 0.31 -10.83 -11.28
C SER A 86 1.26 -12.01 -11.06
N LYS A 87 2.33 -11.83 -10.29
CA LYS A 87 3.20 -12.92 -9.88
C LYS A 87 2.55 -13.68 -8.74
N ILE A 88 2.17 -14.92 -9.00
CA ILE A 88 1.33 -15.72 -8.09
C ILE A 88 2.01 -16.95 -7.51
N GLN A 89 3.28 -17.18 -7.82
CA GLN A 89 4.02 -18.33 -7.27
C GLN A 89 4.32 -18.10 -5.80
N ASP A 90 4.45 -19.20 -5.05
CA ASP A 90 4.75 -19.13 -3.61
C ASP A 90 6.04 -18.36 -3.33
N ALA A 91 7.06 -18.51 -4.18
CA ALA A 91 8.32 -17.79 -4.04
C ALA A 91 8.12 -16.27 -4.12
N ASP A 92 7.23 -15.80 -4.98
CA ASP A 92 6.94 -14.38 -5.11
C ASP A 92 6.26 -13.84 -3.86
N ARG A 93 5.32 -14.58 -3.32
CA ARG A 93 4.62 -14.22 -2.09
C ARG A 93 5.59 -14.20 -0.89
N GLU A 94 6.44 -15.21 -0.80
CA GLU A 94 7.45 -15.27 0.26
C GLU A 94 8.42 -14.10 0.19
N LEU A 95 8.83 -13.71 -1.02
CA LEU A 95 9.72 -12.57 -1.23
C LEU A 95 9.04 -11.26 -0.76
N GLY A 96 7.77 -11.07 -1.10
CA GLY A 96 7.02 -9.90 -0.66
C GLY A 96 6.94 -9.80 0.86
N LEU A 97 6.62 -10.92 1.52
CA LEU A 97 6.54 -10.95 2.98
C LEU A 97 7.92 -10.76 3.61
N ALA A 98 8.98 -11.31 3.00
CA ALA A 98 10.35 -11.11 3.48
C ALA A 98 10.81 -9.66 3.37
N CYS A 99 10.26 -8.91 2.42
CA CYS A 99 10.53 -7.47 2.30
C CYS A 99 9.74 -6.64 3.31
N GLY A 100 8.89 -7.28 4.11
CA GLY A 100 8.14 -6.64 5.17
C GLY A 100 6.72 -6.24 4.81
N ALA A 101 6.23 -6.62 3.62
CA ALA A 101 4.86 -6.31 3.24
C ALA A 101 3.87 -6.94 4.22
N ASP A 102 2.80 -6.23 4.51
CA ASP A 102 1.76 -6.70 5.44
C ASP A 102 0.81 -7.66 4.76
N GLU A 103 0.60 -7.52 3.46
CA GLU A 103 -0.30 -8.38 2.68
C GLU A 103 0.21 -8.52 1.26
N TYR A 104 -0.11 -9.64 0.61
CA TYR A 104 0.22 -9.89 -0.79
C TYR A 104 -1.03 -10.40 -1.49
N ILE A 105 -1.53 -9.65 -2.47
CA ILE A 105 -2.76 -9.98 -3.18
C ILE A 105 -2.46 -10.21 -4.66
N ALA A 106 -2.88 -11.35 -5.18
CA ALA A 106 -2.67 -11.72 -6.58
C ALA A 106 -3.65 -10.99 -7.50
N LYS A 107 -3.17 -10.59 -8.68
CA LYS A 107 -4.01 -10.08 -9.76
C LYS A 107 -4.44 -11.26 -10.66
N PRO A 108 -5.64 -11.26 -11.21
CA PRO A 108 -6.72 -10.31 -10.96
C PRO A 108 -7.31 -10.50 -9.56
N TYR A 109 -7.65 -9.41 -8.89
CA TYR A 109 -8.24 -9.47 -7.55
C TYR A 109 -9.71 -9.05 -7.60
N ASP A 110 -10.46 -9.50 -6.61
CA ASP A 110 -11.80 -8.98 -6.34
C ASP A 110 -11.66 -7.60 -5.70
N LEU A 111 -12.27 -6.58 -6.32
CA LEU A 111 -12.14 -5.21 -5.85
C LEU A 111 -12.69 -5.04 -4.43
N ASN A 112 -13.80 -5.70 -4.12
CA ASN A 112 -14.38 -5.62 -2.77
C ASN A 112 -13.46 -6.28 -1.74
N MET A 113 -12.83 -7.40 -2.09
CA MET A 113 -11.88 -8.06 -1.20
C MET A 113 -10.68 -7.15 -0.92
N LEU A 114 -10.17 -6.46 -1.94
CA LEU A 114 -9.05 -5.55 -1.76
C LEU A 114 -9.44 -4.36 -0.88
N THR A 115 -10.60 -3.75 -1.12
CA THR A 115 -11.07 -2.63 -0.30
C THR A 115 -11.30 -3.06 1.14
N ASP A 116 -11.85 -4.26 1.36
CA ASP A 116 -12.03 -4.81 2.71
C ASP A 116 -10.68 -5.02 3.41
N THR A 117 -9.68 -5.48 2.69
CA THR A 117 -8.33 -5.65 3.24
C THR A 117 -7.73 -4.31 3.66
N VAL A 118 -7.90 -3.28 2.83
CA VAL A 118 -7.45 -1.91 3.18
C VAL A 118 -8.12 -1.44 4.47
N GLU A 119 -9.43 -1.58 4.56
CA GLU A 119 -10.17 -1.19 5.75
C GLU A 119 -9.69 -1.92 7.01
N LYS A 120 -9.41 -3.22 6.87
CA LYS A 120 -8.89 -4.02 7.98
C LYS A 120 -7.60 -3.43 8.54
N TYR A 121 -6.66 -3.06 7.68
CA TYR A 121 -5.38 -2.51 8.16
C TYR A 121 -5.52 -1.10 8.72
N LEU A 122 -6.40 -0.29 8.18
CA LEU A 122 -6.66 1.04 8.72
C LEU A 122 -7.32 0.96 10.11
N HIS A 123 -8.27 0.08 10.28
CA HIS A 123 -8.95 -0.11 11.58
C HIS A 123 -8.01 -0.70 12.63
N SER A 124 -7.18 -1.68 12.28
CA SER A 124 -6.22 -2.26 13.22
C SER A 124 -5.28 -1.20 13.78
N THR A 125 -4.79 -0.30 12.93
CA THR A 125 -3.91 0.78 13.37
C THR A 125 -4.60 1.71 14.36
N VAL A 126 -5.87 2.05 14.12
CA VAL A 126 -6.66 2.89 15.04
C VAL A 126 -6.89 2.19 16.35
N GLU A 127 -7.23 0.90 16.34
CA GLU A 127 -7.45 0.11 17.54
C GLU A 127 -6.19 0.00 18.40
N GLU A 128 -5.04 -0.21 17.79
CA GLU A 128 -3.76 -0.27 18.48
C GLU A 128 -3.45 1.05 19.18
N VAL A 129 -3.65 2.18 18.50
CA VAL A 129 -3.44 3.50 19.09
C VAL A 129 -4.38 3.73 20.27
N ASN A 130 -5.65 3.37 20.15
CA ASN A 130 -6.63 3.50 21.23
C ASN A 130 -6.27 2.62 22.41
N SER A 131 -5.83 1.39 22.17
CA SER A 131 -5.41 0.47 23.23
C SER A 131 -4.19 1.00 24.00
N ALA A 132 -3.26 1.63 23.29
CA ALA A 132 -2.06 2.20 23.90
C ALA A 132 -2.35 3.38 24.83
N ASN A 133 -3.50 4.03 24.66
CA ASN A 133 -3.89 5.20 25.44
C ASN A 133 -4.76 4.86 26.66
N ILE A 134 -5.03 3.58 26.87
CA ILE A 134 -5.77 3.12 28.04
C ILE A 134 -4.77 2.73 29.15
#